data_36e573200db027a6a9213775da3853e8
#
_entry.id   36e573200db027a6a9213775da3853e8
#
_cell.length_a   1.000
_cell.length_b   1.000
_cell.length_c   1.000
_cell.angle_alpha   90.00
_cell.angle_beta   90.00
_cell.angle_gamma   90.00
#
_symmetry.space_group_name_H-M   'P 1'
#
loop_
_entity.id
_entity.type
_entity.pdbx_description
1 polymer ?
#
loop_
_entity_poly.entity_id
_entity_poly.type
_entity_poly.pdbx_seq_one_letter_code
_entity_poly.pdbx_strand_id
1 'polypeptide(L)'
;TLASEASLYGYNASVSTLDSAVGHLPTDRPVIIITASYEGQPCENAKQFVAYLETKPDLPINYAVFGAGHRDWVDTYHKIPAHIDQMIASTGGTRIIDRGAGDAAGDFFGAFECWKEDLFRTLLQKHTDNRNVISDEKLSIEIVNTKRNLGQMTDFGIVMKNECLVEANEIGPMKRHLEIQLPTGQTYRTGDYLAVLPTNPIEVVSRVLKRFNLSSDTHVKIASSTNTFFPTNYPISAFDILSGYVELAQPISKRQIEILADVCHNEKEQITLRNLAGDSYEKEILEKRVSVLDILELYPSCELSFAQYLRMLPALRIRQYSISSSPLWNAQVVTLTIDVINTPSLSGVGQYFGVASNYLANLKESDKINCCIRASNVRFHPPEDTRVPIVMMAAGTGIAPFRGFIQERAAQLVCGREVGRAVLYYGCRTREDFLYADELEKWAKVGAVEVRSVFSREMIDGKKYVQDLVWEDRKEIAKLYDDGARFYTCGSARKLGASVKTCFVKIIEEMKQCDEQAAGKILENMSLDRFSIDVFV
;
A
#
# COMPACT_ATOMS: atom_id res chain seq x y z
N THR A 1 0.94 0.32 -18.03
CA THR A 1 1.82 -0.77 -18.50
C THR A 1 1.13 -1.60 -19.59
N LEU A 2 0.08 -2.40 -19.33
CA LEU A 2 -0.52 -3.29 -20.32
C LEU A 2 -0.95 -2.56 -21.60
N ALA A 3 -1.67 -1.44 -21.48
CA ALA A 3 -2.14 -0.67 -22.63
C ALA A 3 -0.99 0.01 -23.40
N SER A 4 0.08 0.43 -22.70
CA SER A 4 1.25 1.02 -23.36
C SER A 4 2.06 0.00 -24.15
N GLU A 5 2.07 -1.26 -23.71
CA GLU A 5 2.76 -2.35 -24.40
C GLU A 5 1.91 -3.04 -25.48
N ALA A 6 0.60 -2.85 -25.49
CA ALA A 6 -0.31 -3.50 -26.42
C ALA A 6 0.08 -3.23 -27.91
N SER A 7 0.62 -2.05 -28.20
CA SER A 7 1.09 -1.69 -29.55
C SER A 7 2.25 -2.55 -30.05
N LEU A 8 3.09 -3.09 -29.15
CA LEU A 8 4.18 -4.01 -29.48
C LEU A 8 3.65 -5.34 -30.04
N TYR A 9 2.44 -5.68 -29.65
CA TYR A 9 1.73 -6.90 -30.09
C TYR A 9 0.69 -6.61 -31.19
N GLY A 10 0.72 -5.41 -31.78
CA GLY A 10 -0.19 -5.03 -32.86
C GLY A 10 -1.60 -4.62 -32.42
N TYR A 11 -1.81 -4.35 -31.13
CA TYR A 11 -3.11 -3.92 -30.60
C TYR A 11 -3.12 -2.42 -30.29
N ASN A 12 -4.24 -1.77 -30.59
CA ASN A 12 -4.53 -0.41 -30.14
C ASN A 12 -5.43 -0.47 -28.90
N ALA A 13 -4.90 -0.13 -27.73
CA ALA A 13 -5.59 -0.23 -26.46
C ALA A 13 -6.06 1.14 -25.96
N SER A 14 -7.27 1.19 -25.41
CA SER A 14 -7.79 2.33 -24.65
C SER A 14 -7.99 1.93 -23.18
N VAL A 15 -7.86 2.89 -22.27
CA VAL A 15 -8.01 2.67 -20.82
C VAL A 15 -9.15 3.53 -20.31
N SER A 16 -10.02 2.92 -19.50
CA SER A 16 -11.12 3.60 -18.81
C SER A 16 -11.29 3.05 -17.40
N THR A 17 -12.06 3.74 -16.56
CA THR A 17 -12.46 3.18 -15.27
C THR A 17 -13.54 2.11 -15.46
N LEU A 18 -13.66 1.18 -14.52
CA LEU A 18 -14.71 0.16 -14.59
C LEU A 18 -16.10 0.79 -14.51
N ASP A 19 -16.29 1.80 -13.69
CA ASP A 19 -17.59 2.49 -13.57
C ASP A 19 -18.01 3.20 -14.87
N SER A 20 -17.04 3.76 -15.62
CA SER A 20 -17.33 4.36 -16.93
C SER A 20 -17.63 3.32 -18.03
N ALA A 21 -17.32 2.06 -17.79
CA ALA A 21 -17.60 0.96 -18.73
C ALA A 21 -18.98 0.32 -18.54
N VAL A 22 -19.76 0.75 -17.55
CA VAL A 22 -21.12 0.24 -17.29
C VAL A 22 -22.01 0.45 -18.52
N GLY A 23 -22.56 -0.65 -19.06
CA GLY A 23 -23.40 -0.63 -20.26
C GLY A 23 -22.68 -0.35 -21.58
N HIS A 24 -21.34 -0.21 -21.58
CA HIS A 24 -20.55 0.16 -22.74
C HIS A 24 -19.38 -0.80 -23.04
N LEU A 25 -19.41 -2.02 -22.47
CA LEU A 25 -18.38 -3.02 -22.77
C LEU A 25 -18.45 -3.45 -24.22
N PRO A 26 -17.33 -3.42 -24.98
CA PRO A 26 -17.30 -3.86 -26.35
C PRO A 26 -17.48 -5.38 -26.46
N THR A 27 -18.28 -5.84 -27.41
CA THR A 27 -18.48 -7.26 -27.73
C THR A 27 -17.62 -7.74 -28.91
N ASP A 28 -17.07 -6.79 -29.66
CA ASP A 28 -16.31 -7.02 -30.92
C ASP A 28 -14.79 -7.10 -30.70
N ARG A 29 -14.30 -6.82 -29.48
CA ARG A 29 -12.87 -6.78 -29.16
C ARG A 29 -12.60 -7.29 -27.73
N PRO A 30 -11.34 -7.68 -27.42
CA PRO A 30 -10.95 -8.11 -26.07
C PRO A 30 -11.15 -7.04 -25.01
N VAL A 31 -11.68 -7.44 -23.86
CA VAL A 31 -11.85 -6.61 -22.66
C VAL A 31 -10.91 -7.11 -21.58
N ILE A 32 -9.97 -6.28 -21.15
CA ILE A 32 -8.99 -6.64 -20.12
C ILE A 32 -9.32 -5.86 -18.85
N ILE A 33 -9.63 -6.57 -17.79
CA ILE A 33 -10.04 -6.00 -16.50
C ILE A 33 -8.91 -6.16 -15.49
N ILE A 34 -8.45 -5.05 -14.93
CA ILE A 34 -7.46 -5.04 -13.85
C ILE A 34 -8.08 -4.35 -12.65
N THR A 35 -8.20 -5.07 -11.55
CA THR A 35 -8.86 -4.57 -10.34
C THR A 35 -8.27 -5.17 -9.07
N ALA A 36 -8.68 -4.66 -7.91
CA ALA A 36 -8.26 -5.14 -6.62
C ALA A 36 -9.45 -5.28 -5.67
N SER A 37 -9.27 -6.04 -4.59
CA SER A 37 -10.14 -5.97 -3.43
C SER A 37 -9.55 -4.99 -2.43
N TYR A 38 -10.32 -4.02 -1.99
CA TYR A 38 -9.98 -3.17 -0.87
C TYR A 38 -10.92 -3.52 0.29
N GLU A 39 -10.39 -4.21 1.30
CA GLU A 39 -11.16 -4.71 2.45
C GLU A 39 -12.42 -5.51 2.05
N GLY A 40 -12.31 -6.29 0.98
CA GLY A 40 -13.41 -7.09 0.44
C GLY A 40 -14.45 -6.31 -0.36
N GLN A 41 -14.24 -5.01 -0.56
CA GLN A 41 -15.09 -4.13 -1.35
C GLN A 41 -14.44 -3.78 -2.71
N PRO A 42 -15.23 -3.39 -3.70
CA PRO A 42 -14.70 -2.86 -4.96
C PRO A 42 -13.91 -1.57 -4.73
N CYS A 43 -12.86 -1.37 -5.53
CA CYS A 43 -12.22 -0.07 -5.64
C CYS A 43 -13.25 1.00 -6.01
N GLU A 44 -12.98 2.26 -5.64
CA GLU A 44 -13.93 3.37 -5.79
C GLU A 44 -14.46 3.55 -7.22
N ASN A 45 -13.60 3.31 -8.20
CA ASN A 45 -13.91 3.38 -9.63
C ASN A 45 -14.47 2.07 -10.23
N ALA A 46 -14.93 1.14 -9.38
CA ALA A 46 -15.49 -0.16 -9.76
C ALA A 46 -16.81 -0.49 -9.04
N LYS A 47 -17.30 0.40 -8.17
CA LYS A 47 -18.50 0.17 -7.36
C LYS A 47 -19.77 0.03 -8.20
N GLN A 48 -19.96 0.93 -9.15
CA GLN A 48 -21.11 0.90 -10.06
C GLN A 48 -21.04 -0.30 -11.02
N PHE A 49 -19.81 -0.64 -11.43
CA PHE A 49 -19.59 -1.79 -12.30
C PHE A 49 -19.94 -3.12 -11.61
N VAL A 50 -19.53 -3.31 -10.36
CA VAL A 50 -19.88 -4.50 -9.58
C VAL A 50 -21.39 -4.56 -9.35
N ALA A 51 -22.04 -3.47 -8.96
CA ALA A 51 -23.49 -3.39 -8.82
C ALA A 51 -24.22 -3.69 -10.14
N TYR A 52 -23.71 -3.22 -11.26
CA TYR A 52 -24.23 -3.55 -12.59
C TYR A 52 -24.14 -5.05 -12.89
N LEU A 53 -23.01 -5.70 -12.60
CA LEU A 53 -22.86 -7.14 -12.78
C LEU A 53 -23.85 -7.95 -11.94
N GLU A 54 -24.22 -7.48 -10.75
CA GLU A 54 -25.20 -8.13 -9.89
C GLU A 54 -26.61 -8.13 -10.50
N THR A 55 -26.93 -7.22 -11.43
CA THR A 55 -28.16 -7.26 -12.22
C THR A 55 -28.17 -8.37 -13.28
N LYS A 56 -27.08 -9.12 -13.43
CA LYS A 56 -26.87 -10.20 -14.41
C LYS A 56 -27.17 -9.77 -15.84
N PRO A 57 -26.52 -8.72 -16.35
CA PRO A 57 -26.66 -8.30 -17.75
C PRO A 57 -26.14 -9.39 -18.68
N ASP A 58 -26.72 -9.51 -19.89
CA ASP A 58 -26.14 -10.38 -20.92
C ASP A 58 -24.85 -9.74 -21.45
N LEU A 59 -23.71 -10.42 -21.25
CA LEU A 59 -22.36 -9.91 -21.55
C LEU A 59 -21.59 -10.90 -22.45
N PRO A 60 -21.93 -11.03 -23.74
CA PRO A 60 -21.20 -11.92 -24.65
C PRO A 60 -19.86 -11.30 -25.08
N ILE A 61 -18.95 -11.10 -24.12
CA ILE A 61 -17.64 -10.48 -24.34
C ILE A 61 -16.51 -11.50 -24.24
N ASN A 62 -15.41 -11.26 -24.97
CA ASN A 62 -14.15 -11.95 -24.74
C ASN A 62 -13.33 -11.16 -23.72
N TYR A 63 -13.01 -11.77 -22.58
CA TYR A 63 -12.42 -11.03 -21.50
C TYR A 63 -11.29 -11.77 -20.79
N ALA A 64 -10.45 -11.02 -20.07
CA ALA A 64 -9.48 -11.52 -19.11
C ALA A 64 -9.45 -10.63 -17.86
N VAL A 65 -9.24 -11.22 -16.69
CA VAL A 65 -9.20 -10.51 -15.42
C VAL A 65 -7.84 -10.72 -14.75
N PHE A 66 -7.22 -9.64 -14.29
CA PHE A 66 -6.08 -9.69 -13.38
C PHE A 66 -6.46 -9.02 -12.05
N GLY A 67 -6.28 -9.74 -10.96
CA GLY A 67 -6.54 -9.25 -9.61
C GLY A 67 -5.24 -8.83 -8.91
N ALA A 68 -5.25 -7.67 -8.27
CA ALA A 68 -4.23 -7.25 -7.32
C ALA A 68 -4.73 -7.49 -5.89
N GLY A 69 -3.86 -7.97 -5.00
CA GLY A 69 -4.21 -8.23 -3.61
C GLY A 69 -2.98 -8.43 -2.73
N HIS A 70 -3.22 -8.73 -1.47
CA HIS A 70 -2.19 -9.05 -0.49
C HIS A 70 -2.69 -10.24 0.34
N ARG A 71 -1.94 -11.36 0.36
CA ARG A 71 -2.36 -12.63 0.99
C ARG A 71 -2.63 -12.55 2.49
N ASP A 72 -2.05 -11.58 3.18
CA ASP A 72 -2.28 -11.40 4.62
C ASP A 72 -3.71 -10.91 4.93
N TRP A 73 -4.43 -10.45 3.92
CA TRP A 73 -5.84 -10.08 4.01
C TRP A 73 -6.72 -11.27 3.63
N VAL A 74 -6.57 -12.36 4.37
CA VAL A 74 -7.05 -13.72 4.04
C VAL A 74 -8.50 -13.73 3.55
N ASP A 75 -9.42 -13.06 4.27
CA ASP A 75 -10.86 -13.09 3.97
C ASP A 75 -11.25 -12.23 2.77
N THR A 76 -10.37 -11.33 2.35
CA THR A 76 -10.67 -10.34 1.30
C THR A 76 -9.74 -10.44 0.11
N TYR A 77 -8.74 -11.32 0.21
CA TYR A 77 -7.76 -11.55 -0.84
C TYR A 77 -8.43 -11.98 -2.14
N HIS A 78 -8.27 -11.18 -3.18
CA HIS A 78 -8.88 -11.38 -4.50
C HIS A 78 -10.39 -11.56 -4.56
N LYS A 79 -11.15 -11.19 -3.51
CA LYS A 79 -12.61 -11.38 -3.45
C LYS A 79 -13.32 -10.70 -4.64
N ILE A 80 -13.02 -9.44 -4.91
CA ILE A 80 -13.66 -8.66 -5.98
C ILE A 80 -13.20 -9.10 -7.38
N PRO A 81 -11.89 -9.27 -7.67
CA PRO A 81 -11.48 -9.84 -8.96
C PRO A 81 -12.11 -11.20 -9.28
N ALA A 82 -12.21 -12.09 -8.27
CA ALA A 82 -12.85 -13.38 -8.43
C ALA A 82 -14.37 -13.25 -8.68
N HIS A 83 -15.03 -12.37 -7.94
CA HIS A 83 -16.46 -12.09 -8.11
C HIS A 83 -16.76 -11.54 -9.51
N ILE A 84 -16.01 -10.56 -10.00
CA ILE A 84 -16.16 -10.00 -11.35
C ILE A 84 -15.97 -11.08 -12.41
N ASP A 85 -14.91 -11.89 -12.29
CA ASP A 85 -14.62 -12.98 -13.23
C ASP A 85 -15.76 -14.03 -13.28
N GLN A 86 -16.29 -14.42 -12.12
CA GLN A 86 -17.41 -15.37 -12.02
C GLN A 86 -18.71 -14.79 -12.60
N MET A 87 -19.01 -13.53 -12.29
CA MET A 87 -20.22 -12.88 -12.78
C MET A 87 -20.23 -12.76 -14.30
N ILE A 88 -19.14 -12.28 -14.91
CA ILE A 88 -19.04 -12.17 -16.37
C ILE A 88 -19.13 -13.56 -17.04
N ALA A 89 -18.46 -14.57 -16.47
CA ALA A 89 -18.58 -15.94 -16.99
C ALA A 89 -20.01 -16.48 -16.94
N SER A 90 -20.75 -16.16 -15.86
CA SER A 90 -22.14 -16.62 -15.70
C SER A 90 -23.15 -15.88 -16.59
N THR A 91 -22.75 -14.76 -17.18
CA THR A 91 -23.59 -13.89 -18.00
C THR A 91 -23.18 -13.86 -19.49
N GLY A 92 -22.58 -14.94 -19.98
CA GLY A 92 -22.26 -15.13 -21.41
C GLY A 92 -20.82 -14.77 -21.82
N GLY A 93 -20.01 -14.28 -20.90
CA GLY A 93 -18.61 -13.92 -21.19
C GLY A 93 -17.71 -15.15 -21.42
N THR A 94 -16.78 -15.03 -22.38
CA THR A 94 -15.78 -16.04 -22.70
C THR A 94 -14.41 -15.59 -22.21
N ARG A 95 -13.76 -16.38 -21.34
CA ARG A 95 -12.41 -16.08 -20.88
C ARG A 95 -11.39 -16.25 -22.00
N ILE A 96 -10.50 -15.28 -22.15
CA ILE A 96 -9.35 -15.35 -23.07
C ILE A 96 -8.27 -16.25 -22.45
N ILE A 97 -7.96 -16.01 -21.18
CA ILE A 97 -7.06 -16.80 -20.33
C ILE A 97 -7.62 -16.87 -18.90
N ASP A 98 -7.07 -17.73 -18.08
CA ASP A 98 -7.43 -17.82 -16.67
C ASP A 98 -7.14 -16.51 -15.93
N ARG A 99 -7.90 -16.26 -14.86
CA ARG A 99 -7.74 -15.07 -14.03
C ARG A 99 -6.35 -15.05 -13.38
N GLY A 100 -5.62 -13.97 -13.63
CA GLY A 100 -4.35 -13.71 -12.96
C GLY A 100 -4.53 -13.22 -11.53
N ALA A 101 -3.56 -13.53 -10.68
CA ALA A 101 -3.54 -13.14 -9.27
C ALA A 101 -2.16 -12.59 -8.88
N GLY A 102 -2.08 -11.29 -8.64
CA GLY A 102 -0.89 -10.61 -8.13
C GLY A 102 -0.97 -10.45 -6.61
N ASP A 103 0.05 -10.94 -5.90
CA ASP A 103 0.16 -10.88 -4.46
C ASP A 103 1.25 -9.90 -4.03
N ALA A 104 0.87 -8.80 -3.37
CA ALA A 104 1.81 -7.79 -2.91
C ALA A 104 2.76 -8.27 -1.79
N ALA A 105 2.44 -9.39 -1.12
CA ALA A 105 3.34 -10.05 -0.16
C ALA A 105 4.33 -11.00 -0.86
N GLY A 106 4.15 -11.27 -2.15
CA GLY A 106 4.98 -12.17 -2.95
C GLY A 106 5.55 -11.49 -4.19
N ASP A 107 5.75 -12.30 -5.24
CA ASP A 107 6.22 -11.81 -6.54
C ASP A 107 5.06 -11.25 -7.38
N PHE A 108 4.51 -10.12 -6.96
CA PHE A 108 3.41 -9.44 -7.68
C PHE A 108 3.76 -9.13 -9.14
N PHE A 109 4.96 -8.61 -9.34
CA PHE A 109 5.38 -8.17 -10.68
C PHE A 109 5.68 -9.35 -11.59
N GLY A 110 6.33 -10.40 -11.10
CA GLY A 110 6.55 -11.62 -11.86
C GLY A 110 5.23 -12.30 -12.24
N ALA A 111 4.28 -12.39 -11.31
CA ALA A 111 2.96 -12.93 -11.59
C ALA A 111 2.20 -12.12 -12.66
N PHE A 112 2.29 -10.77 -12.61
CA PHE A 112 1.70 -9.90 -13.61
C PHE A 112 2.37 -10.06 -14.98
N GLU A 113 3.71 -10.11 -15.02
CA GLU A 113 4.45 -10.29 -16.27
C GLU A 113 4.15 -11.62 -16.94
N CYS A 114 4.16 -12.74 -16.20
CA CYS A 114 3.78 -14.04 -16.71
C CYS A 114 2.35 -14.06 -17.27
N TRP A 115 1.40 -13.53 -16.51
CA TRP A 115 0.00 -13.44 -16.95
C TRP A 115 -0.15 -12.57 -18.20
N LYS A 116 0.55 -11.44 -18.26
CA LYS A 116 0.56 -10.54 -19.41
C LYS A 116 1.09 -11.23 -20.68
N GLU A 117 2.18 -11.99 -20.56
CA GLU A 117 2.75 -12.75 -21.66
C GLU A 117 1.80 -13.84 -22.18
N ASP A 118 1.15 -14.57 -21.28
CA ASP A 118 0.16 -15.57 -21.64
C ASP A 118 -1.05 -14.93 -22.33
N LEU A 119 -1.49 -13.76 -21.86
CA LEU A 119 -2.56 -12.98 -22.49
C LEU A 119 -2.19 -12.62 -23.94
N PHE A 120 -1.06 -11.96 -24.15
CA PHE A 120 -0.66 -11.55 -25.49
C PHE A 120 -0.35 -12.75 -26.40
N ARG A 121 0.25 -13.81 -25.89
CA ARG A 121 0.45 -15.05 -26.63
C ARG A 121 -0.87 -15.63 -27.11
N THR A 122 -1.88 -15.71 -26.26
CA THR A 122 -3.21 -16.23 -26.59
C THR A 122 -3.94 -15.33 -27.60
N LEU A 123 -3.83 -14.02 -27.42
CA LEU A 123 -4.40 -13.04 -28.36
C LEU A 123 -3.78 -13.15 -29.74
N LEU A 124 -2.45 -13.29 -29.84
CA LEU A 124 -1.73 -13.47 -31.11
C LEU A 124 -2.08 -14.80 -31.80
N GLN A 125 -2.30 -15.87 -31.05
CA GLN A 125 -2.70 -17.17 -31.62
C GLN A 125 -4.09 -17.14 -32.27
N LYS A 126 -4.99 -16.29 -31.77
CA LYS A 126 -6.35 -16.13 -32.30
C LYS A 126 -6.40 -15.25 -33.57
N HIS A 127 -5.35 -14.45 -33.83
CA HIS A 127 -5.26 -13.54 -34.96
C HIS A 127 -4.09 -13.94 -35.89
N THR A 128 -4.23 -15.08 -36.56
CA THR A 128 -3.19 -15.69 -37.42
C THR A 128 -2.82 -14.91 -38.69
N ASP A 129 -3.40 -13.75 -38.96
CA ASP A 129 -3.19 -13.02 -40.22
C ASP A 129 -2.18 -11.85 -40.16
N ASN A 130 -1.59 -11.52 -39.00
CA ASN A 130 -0.57 -10.48 -38.92
C ASN A 130 0.73 -11.00 -38.31
N ARG A 131 1.52 -11.72 -39.12
CA ARG A 131 2.95 -11.94 -38.84
C ARG A 131 3.70 -10.65 -39.08
N ASN A 132 3.76 -9.78 -38.11
CA ASN A 132 4.87 -8.84 -37.97
C ASN A 132 4.91 -8.27 -36.54
N VAL A 133 6.12 -8.33 -35.98
CA VAL A 133 6.65 -7.41 -35.01
C VAL A 133 6.50 -7.82 -33.56
N ILE A 134 7.39 -8.68 -33.08
CA ILE A 134 8.03 -8.41 -31.81
C ILE A 134 9.11 -7.35 -32.13
N SER A 135 8.78 -6.07 -32.05
CA SER A 135 9.80 -5.05 -32.07
C SER A 135 10.45 -5.02 -30.69
N ASP A 136 11.74 -5.27 -30.65
CA ASP A 136 12.54 -5.01 -29.43
C ASP A 136 12.24 -3.59 -28.95
N GLU A 137 11.67 -3.51 -27.76
CA GLU A 137 11.37 -2.23 -27.11
C GLU A 137 12.69 -1.52 -26.83
N LYS A 138 13.02 -0.51 -27.61
CA LYS A 138 14.25 0.25 -27.43
C LYS A 138 13.98 1.48 -26.57
N LEU A 139 14.22 1.33 -25.25
CA LEU A 139 14.52 2.49 -24.42
C LEU A 139 15.98 2.87 -24.72
N SER A 140 16.21 4.00 -25.36
CA SER A 140 17.55 4.54 -25.54
C SER A 140 17.79 5.68 -24.55
N ILE A 141 18.98 5.73 -23.98
CA ILE A 141 19.42 6.79 -23.08
C ILE A 141 20.67 7.41 -23.70
N GLU A 142 20.62 8.71 -23.90
CA GLU A 142 21.76 9.51 -24.33
C GLU A 142 22.21 10.43 -23.19
N ILE A 143 23.48 10.40 -22.85
CA ILE A 143 24.08 11.32 -21.87
C ILE A 143 24.30 12.67 -22.54
N VAL A 144 23.71 13.74 -21.98
CA VAL A 144 23.79 15.09 -22.54
C VAL A 144 24.28 16.09 -21.50
N ASN A 145 25.16 16.99 -21.93
CA ASN A 145 25.77 18.01 -21.06
C ASN A 145 24.99 19.35 -21.10
N THR A 146 23.71 19.33 -20.76
CA THR A 146 22.89 20.56 -20.74
C THR A 146 22.08 20.68 -19.46
N LYS A 147 22.26 21.79 -18.75
CA LYS A 147 21.43 22.17 -17.61
C LYS A 147 20.20 22.92 -18.08
N ARG A 148 19.01 22.38 -17.84
CA ARG A 148 17.76 23.14 -17.94
C ARG A 148 16.91 22.92 -16.67
N ASN A 149 16.55 24.03 -16.02
CA ASN A 149 15.59 24.05 -14.93
C ASN A 149 14.16 23.98 -15.51
N LEU A 150 13.40 22.97 -15.11
CA LEU A 150 11.96 22.88 -15.44
C LEU A 150 11.17 22.94 -14.14
N GLY A 151 10.53 24.10 -13.91
CA GLY A 151 9.48 24.22 -12.91
C GLY A 151 8.17 23.66 -13.47
N GLN A 152 7.62 22.63 -12.87
CA GLN A 152 6.20 22.29 -13.02
C GLN A 152 5.48 22.65 -11.73
N MET A 153 4.41 23.45 -11.88
CA MET A 153 3.50 23.79 -10.79
C MET A 153 2.60 22.58 -10.50
N THR A 154 2.86 21.93 -9.38
CA THR A 154 1.90 21.06 -8.71
C THR A 154 1.58 21.71 -7.38
N ASP A 155 0.34 21.59 -6.91
CA ASP A 155 -0.04 22.08 -5.59
C ASP A 155 0.65 21.18 -4.56
N PHE A 156 1.57 21.77 -3.78
CA PHE A 156 2.31 21.09 -2.74
C PHE A 156 1.71 21.39 -1.37
N GLY A 157 1.75 20.40 -0.48
CA GLY A 157 1.67 20.67 0.96
C GLY A 157 2.97 21.28 1.47
N ILE A 158 2.93 21.89 2.65
CA ILE A 158 4.10 22.48 3.31
C ILE A 158 4.25 21.84 4.69
N VAL A 159 5.46 21.38 4.99
CA VAL A 159 5.79 20.85 6.32
C VAL A 159 5.84 21.98 7.32
N MET A 160 4.97 21.95 8.32
CA MET A 160 4.88 22.94 9.39
C MET A 160 5.68 22.52 10.63
N LYS A 161 5.78 21.19 10.86
CA LYS A 161 6.48 20.62 12.00
C LYS A 161 6.93 19.20 11.67
N ASN A 162 8.09 18.80 12.19
CA ASN A 162 8.60 17.43 12.10
C ASN A 162 9.42 17.11 13.35
N GLU A 163 8.80 16.48 14.34
CA GLU A 163 9.42 16.19 15.62
C GLU A 163 9.59 14.70 15.89
N CYS A 164 10.62 14.34 16.63
CA CYS A 164 10.84 13.00 17.11
C CYS A 164 10.00 12.77 18.36
N LEU A 165 9.13 11.75 18.31
CA LEU A 165 8.34 11.29 19.46
C LEU A 165 9.10 10.26 20.28
N VAL A 166 9.82 9.35 19.60
CA VAL A 166 10.62 8.28 20.20
C VAL A 166 11.87 8.08 19.36
N GLU A 167 13.03 8.13 19.98
CA GLU A 167 14.30 7.83 19.32
C GLU A 167 14.44 6.34 19.01
N ALA A 168 15.16 6.04 17.92
CA ALA A 168 15.49 4.65 17.59
C ALA A 168 16.36 4.02 18.68
N ASN A 169 16.01 2.81 19.08
CA ASN A 169 16.76 2.04 20.07
C ASN A 169 16.72 0.54 19.73
N GLU A 170 17.32 -0.31 20.56
CA GLU A 170 17.32 -1.78 20.38
C GLU A 170 15.91 -2.39 20.40
N ILE A 171 14.94 -1.69 20.98
CA ILE A 171 13.55 -2.15 21.12
C ILE A 171 12.73 -1.83 19.89
N GLY A 172 12.99 -0.70 19.22
CA GLY A 172 12.17 -0.28 18.10
C GLY A 172 12.69 0.89 17.25
N PRO A 173 12.02 1.12 16.12
CA PRO A 173 12.36 2.22 15.22
C PRO A 173 12.03 3.57 15.84
N MET A 174 12.68 4.61 15.33
CA MET A 174 12.33 6.00 15.59
C MET A 174 10.85 6.24 15.20
N LYS A 175 10.14 7.03 16.00
CA LYS A 175 8.78 7.47 15.69
C LYS A 175 8.73 8.98 15.59
N ARG A 176 8.02 9.46 14.59
CA ARG A 176 7.92 10.89 14.33
C ARG A 176 6.48 11.36 14.19
N HIS A 177 6.29 12.61 14.57
CA HIS A 177 5.07 13.39 14.32
C HIS A 177 5.38 14.47 13.29
N LEU A 178 4.54 14.55 12.26
CA LEU A 178 4.61 15.61 11.26
C LEU A 178 3.30 16.40 11.23
N GLU A 179 3.42 17.71 11.07
CA GLU A 179 2.29 18.61 10.74
C GLU A 179 2.50 19.14 9.32
N ILE A 180 1.50 18.97 8.47
CA ILE A 180 1.58 19.31 7.05
C ILE A 180 0.39 20.19 6.69
N GLN A 181 0.65 21.41 6.24
CA GLN A 181 -0.35 22.27 5.64
C GLN A 181 -0.75 21.68 4.29
N LEU A 182 -2.04 21.48 4.09
CA LEU A 182 -2.58 20.91 2.85
C LEU A 182 -2.44 21.88 1.67
N PRO A 183 -2.34 21.36 0.44
CA PRO A 183 -2.52 22.14 -0.78
C PRO A 183 -3.85 22.91 -0.76
N THR A 184 -3.87 24.08 -1.38
CA THR A 184 -5.07 24.93 -1.43
C THR A 184 -6.27 24.19 -2.00
N GLY A 185 -7.42 24.30 -1.32
CA GLY A 185 -8.68 23.68 -1.75
C GLY A 185 -8.86 22.22 -1.36
N GLN A 186 -7.87 21.58 -0.76
CA GLN A 186 -8.04 20.23 -0.21
C GLN A 186 -8.68 20.28 1.19
N THR A 187 -9.57 19.34 1.44
CA THR A 187 -10.24 19.13 2.73
C THR A 187 -10.15 17.64 3.10
N TYR A 188 -10.28 17.33 4.38
CA TYR A 188 -10.25 15.96 4.88
C TYR A 188 -11.30 15.71 5.96
N ARG A 189 -11.57 14.45 6.21
CA ARG A 189 -12.36 13.97 7.35
C ARG A 189 -11.45 13.17 8.28
N THR A 190 -11.75 13.19 9.55
CA THR A 190 -11.07 12.33 10.53
C THR A 190 -11.20 10.85 10.11
N GLY A 191 -10.08 10.13 9.98
CA GLY A 191 -10.03 8.77 9.45
C GLY A 191 -9.61 8.65 7.98
N ASP A 192 -9.45 9.76 7.26
CA ASP A 192 -8.87 9.79 5.92
C ASP A 192 -7.36 9.54 5.93
N TYR A 193 -6.80 9.35 4.73
CA TYR A 193 -5.36 9.16 4.51
C TYR A 193 -4.74 10.37 3.82
N LEU A 194 -3.48 10.60 4.14
CA LEU A 194 -2.60 11.42 3.32
C LEU A 194 -1.79 10.51 2.40
N ALA A 195 -2.01 10.63 1.09
CA ALA A 195 -1.20 9.99 0.08
C ALA A 195 0.03 10.84 -0.20
N VAL A 196 1.22 10.26 -0.09
CA VAL A 196 2.51 10.94 -0.26
C VAL A 196 3.29 10.28 -1.39
N LEU A 197 3.78 11.07 -2.33
CA LEU A 197 4.77 10.65 -3.31
C LEU A 197 6.17 10.96 -2.72
N PRO A 198 6.93 9.95 -2.29
CA PRO A 198 8.23 10.15 -1.68
C PRO A 198 9.34 10.32 -2.72
N THR A 199 10.57 10.49 -2.23
CA THR A 199 11.79 10.25 -3.00
C THR A 199 12.56 9.07 -2.41
N ASN A 200 13.36 8.39 -3.25
CA ASN A 200 14.25 7.34 -2.77
C ASN A 200 15.35 7.90 -1.86
N PRO A 201 15.78 7.15 -0.84
CA PRO A 201 16.90 7.54 0.02
C PRO A 201 18.18 7.79 -0.77
N ILE A 202 18.90 8.87 -0.43
CA ILE A 202 20.11 9.29 -1.13
C ILE A 202 21.20 8.21 -1.11
N GLU A 203 21.24 7.41 -0.05
CA GLU A 203 22.18 6.31 0.12
C GLU A 203 21.98 5.25 -0.96
N VAL A 204 20.71 4.89 -1.25
CA VAL A 204 20.36 3.91 -2.27
C VAL A 204 20.61 4.47 -3.68
N VAL A 205 20.22 5.73 -3.91
CA VAL A 205 20.50 6.43 -5.18
C VAL A 205 22.00 6.48 -5.46
N SER A 206 22.81 6.81 -4.45
CA SER A 206 24.26 6.88 -4.58
C SER A 206 24.90 5.51 -4.89
N ARG A 207 24.36 4.41 -4.34
CA ARG A 207 24.80 3.05 -4.70
C ARG A 207 24.58 2.76 -6.18
N VAL A 208 23.39 3.12 -6.71
CA VAL A 208 23.08 2.93 -8.13
C VAL A 208 24.02 3.77 -9.00
N LEU A 209 24.17 5.05 -8.71
CA LEU A 209 25.09 5.94 -9.45
C LEU A 209 26.52 5.37 -9.48
N LYS A 210 27.00 4.90 -8.34
CA LYS A 210 28.33 4.24 -8.24
C LYS A 210 28.41 2.99 -9.08
N ARG A 211 27.38 2.12 -9.07
CA ARG A 211 27.37 0.87 -9.86
C ARG A 211 27.46 1.12 -11.36
N PHE A 212 26.84 2.19 -11.84
CA PHE A 212 26.83 2.57 -13.26
C PHE A 212 27.89 3.62 -13.63
N ASN A 213 28.79 3.96 -12.71
CA ASN A 213 29.83 5.00 -12.90
C ASN A 213 29.26 6.34 -13.42
N LEU A 214 28.12 6.76 -12.84
CA LEU A 214 27.46 8.03 -13.13
C LEU A 214 27.68 9.02 -12.00
N SER A 215 27.84 10.30 -12.34
CA SER A 215 27.82 11.37 -11.33
C SER A 215 26.40 11.88 -11.12
N SER A 216 26.14 12.53 -9.98
CA SER A 216 24.82 13.05 -9.62
C SER A 216 24.29 14.09 -10.61
N ASP A 217 25.20 14.81 -11.27
CA ASP A 217 24.89 15.83 -12.26
C ASP A 217 24.92 15.30 -13.72
N THR A 218 25.16 14.00 -13.90
CA THR A 218 25.05 13.37 -15.23
C THR A 218 23.60 13.49 -15.75
N HIS A 219 23.43 14.24 -16.85
CA HIS A 219 22.13 14.36 -17.51
C HIS A 219 21.97 13.30 -18.59
N VAL A 220 20.79 12.73 -18.64
CA VAL A 220 20.40 11.73 -19.64
C VAL A 220 19.13 12.18 -20.36
N LYS A 221 19.06 11.89 -21.65
CA LYS A 221 17.85 12.06 -22.45
C LYS A 221 17.25 10.71 -22.71
N ILE A 222 16.00 10.52 -22.28
CA ILE A 222 15.27 9.29 -22.46
C ILE A 222 14.43 9.39 -23.73
N ALA A 223 14.62 8.46 -24.65
CA ALA A 223 13.75 8.27 -25.79
C ALA A 223 13.11 6.88 -25.67
N SER A 224 11.81 6.80 -25.89
CA SER A 224 11.05 5.55 -25.87
C SER A 224 10.13 5.51 -27.10
N SER A 225 10.02 4.35 -27.71
CA SER A 225 9.08 4.07 -28.79
C SER A 225 7.66 3.85 -28.30
N THR A 226 7.48 3.67 -26.99
CA THR A 226 6.20 3.41 -26.33
C THR A 226 5.92 4.45 -25.25
N ASN A 227 4.67 4.49 -24.77
CA ASN A 227 4.33 5.31 -23.61
C ASN A 227 5.09 4.83 -22.38
N THR A 228 5.79 5.75 -21.73
CA THR A 228 6.56 5.48 -20.52
C THR A 228 6.23 6.49 -19.42
N PHE A 229 6.43 6.12 -18.17
CA PHE A 229 6.32 7.05 -17.04
C PHE A 229 7.55 7.94 -16.88
N PHE A 230 8.62 7.63 -17.61
CA PHE A 230 9.80 8.49 -17.62
C PHE A 230 9.56 9.78 -18.39
N PRO A 231 10.20 10.88 -17.98
CA PRO A 231 10.19 12.10 -18.75
C PRO A 231 10.97 11.90 -20.06
N THR A 232 10.29 12.05 -21.18
CA THR A 232 10.88 11.99 -22.51
C THR A 232 11.06 13.38 -23.09
N ASN A 233 11.92 13.53 -24.09
CA ASN A 233 12.11 14.74 -24.88
C ASN A 233 12.91 15.88 -24.24
N TYR A 234 13.31 15.78 -22.97
CA TYR A 234 14.21 16.75 -22.33
C TYR A 234 15.25 16.05 -21.45
N PRO A 235 16.44 16.65 -21.28
CA PRO A 235 17.46 16.12 -20.40
C PRO A 235 17.02 16.20 -18.92
N ILE A 236 17.23 15.11 -18.21
CA ILE A 236 17.00 15.01 -16.75
C ILE A 236 18.24 14.41 -16.09
N SER A 237 18.55 14.79 -14.87
CA SER A 237 19.70 14.18 -14.16
C SER A 237 19.42 12.71 -13.82
N ALA A 238 20.45 11.88 -13.88
CA ALA A 238 20.36 10.48 -13.44
C ALA A 238 19.91 10.40 -11.95
N PHE A 239 20.38 11.36 -11.14
CA PHE A 239 19.95 11.50 -9.76
C PHE A 239 18.44 11.72 -9.63
N ASP A 240 17.85 12.65 -10.40
CA ASP A 240 16.43 12.95 -10.33
C ASP A 240 15.57 11.77 -10.78
N ILE A 241 16.00 11.03 -11.82
CA ILE A 241 15.32 9.81 -12.27
C ILE A 241 15.30 8.77 -11.14
N LEU A 242 16.45 8.48 -10.57
CA LEU A 242 16.58 7.48 -9.53
C LEU A 242 15.88 7.90 -8.23
N SER A 243 15.88 9.19 -7.92
CA SER A 243 15.23 9.72 -6.71
C SER A 243 13.70 9.72 -6.82
N GLY A 244 13.13 10.12 -7.96
CA GLY A 244 11.72 10.49 -8.03
C GLY A 244 10.84 9.64 -8.96
N TYR A 245 11.40 8.71 -9.75
CA TYR A 245 10.61 8.03 -10.78
C TYR A 245 10.52 6.51 -10.60
N VAL A 246 11.47 5.87 -9.95
CA VAL A 246 11.59 4.40 -9.91
C VAL A 246 11.67 3.84 -8.50
N GLU A 247 11.18 2.62 -8.30
CA GLU A 247 11.35 1.86 -7.05
C GLU A 247 12.69 1.12 -7.06
N LEU A 248 13.62 1.51 -6.20
CA LEU A 248 14.96 0.89 -6.13
C LEU A 248 15.01 -0.34 -5.22
N ALA A 249 14.12 -0.45 -4.24
CA ALA A 249 14.11 -1.50 -3.22
C ALA A 249 13.10 -2.64 -3.52
N GLN A 250 12.54 -2.69 -4.74
CA GLN A 250 11.64 -3.77 -5.14
C GLN A 250 12.44 -5.08 -5.30
N PRO A 251 11.97 -6.20 -4.72
CA PRO A 251 12.58 -7.51 -4.98
C PRO A 251 12.64 -7.82 -6.48
N ILE A 252 13.77 -8.38 -6.91
CA ILE A 252 13.99 -8.78 -8.29
C ILE A 252 13.09 -9.97 -8.65
N SER A 253 12.47 -9.98 -9.84
CA SER A 253 11.66 -11.10 -10.32
C SER A 253 12.51 -12.24 -10.91
N LYS A 254 11.95 -13.45 -10.99
CA LYS A 254 12.62 -14.62 -11.62
C LYS A 254 13.12 -14.30 -13.03
N ARG A 255 12.26 -13.67 -13.85
CA ARG A 255 12.61 -13.26 -15.21
C ARG A 255 13.76 -12.27 -15.25
N GLN A 256 13.78 -11.30 -14.34
CA GLN A 256 14.88 -10.34 -14.27
C GLN A 256 16.20 -11.02 -13.90
N ILE A 257 16.17 -12.02 -13.00
CA ILE A 257 17.34 -12.82 -12.68
C ILE A 257 17.83 -13.59 -13.90
N GLU A 258 16.94 -14.17 -14.71
CA GLU A 258 17.28 -14.85 -15.96
C GLU A 258 17.95 -13.89 -16.95
N ILE A 259 17.42 -12.68 -17.12
CA ILE A 259 18.03 -11.63 -17.96
C ILE A 259 19.44 -11.29 -17.44
N LEU A 260 19.62 -11.17 -16.13
CA LEU A 260 20.95 -10.92 -15.55
C LEU A 260 21.90 -12.10 -15.76
N ALA A 261 21.40 -13.34 -15.69
CA ALA A 261 22.20 -14.53 -15.99
C ALA A 261 22.69 -14.53 -17.45
N ASP A 262 21.86 -14.07 -18.40
CA ASP A 262 22.23 -14.03 -19.83
C ASP A 262 23.28 -12.95 -20.15
N VAL A 263 23.35 -11.87 -19.37
CA VAL A 263 24.37 -10.81 -19.51
C VAL A 263 25.56 -10.97 -18.57
N CYS A 264 25.64 -12.09 -17.86
CA CYS A 264 26.71 -12.41 -16.94
C CYS A 264 27.85 -13.11 -17.68
N HIS A 265 29.08 -12.61 -17.59
CA HIS A 265 30.26 -13.17 -18.28
C HIS A 265 30.97 -14.29 -17.49
N ASN A 266 30.64 -14.47 -16.22
CA ASN A 266 31.19 -15.52 -15.38
C ASN A 266 30.25 -16.73 -15.33
N GLU A 267 30.67 -17.85 -15.88
CA GLU A 267 29.86 -19.08 -15.97
C GLU A 267 29.36 -19.60 -14.60
N LYS A 268 30.18 -19.47 -13.54
CA LYS A 268 29.77 -19.87 -12.18
C LYS A 268 28.69 -18.96 -11.62
N GLU A 269 28.82 -17.65 -11.83
CA GLU A 269 27.81 -16.66 -11.41
C GLU A 269 26.52 -16.85 -12.22
N GLN A 270 26.61 -17.13 -13.52
CA GLN A 270 25.47 -17.44 -14.38
C GLN A 270 24.67 -18.64 -13.86
N ILE A 271 25.35 -19.75 -13.54
CA ILE A 271 24.71 -20.95 -12.98
C ILE A 271 24.04 -20.61 -11.64
N THR A 272 24.71 -19.83 -10.79
CA THR A 272 24.16 -19.44 -9.48
C THR A 272 22.92 -18.59 -9.64
N LEU A 273 22.91 -17.62 -10.55
CA LEU A 273 21.73 -16.78 -10.85
C LEU A 273 20.56 -17.63 -11.35
N ARG A 274 20.78 -18.58 -12.26
CA ARG A 274 19.72 -19.48 -12.74
C ARG A 274 19.14 -20.35 -11.61
N ASN A 275 19.97 -20.80 -10.68
CA ASN A 275 19.50 -21.54 -9.49
C ASN A 275 18.67 -20.65 -8.55
N LEU A 276 19.04 -19.36 -8.41
CA LEU A 276 18.25 -18.39 -7.63
C LEU A 276 16.87 -18.12 -8.25
N ALA A 277 16.73 -18.17 -9.58
CA ALA A 277 15.45 -18.08 -10.26
C ALA A 277 14.57 -19.33 -10.11
N GLY A 278 15.15 -20.46 -9.68
CA GLY A 278 14.48 -21.75 -9.47
C GLY A 278 13.79 -21.88 -8.10
N ASP A 279 13.97 -23.05 -7.48
CA ASP A 279 13.29 -23.44 -6.22
C ASP A 279 13.70 -22.59 -5.01
N SER A 280 14.90 -22.01 -5.03
CA SER A 280 15.39 -21.14 -3.94
C SER A 280 14.86 -19.72 -3.98
N TYR A 281 14.12 -19.33 -5.01
CA TYR A 281 13.67 -17.96 -5.26
C TYR A 281 12.89 -17.35 -4.07
N GLU A 282 11.93 -18.08 -3.52
CA GLU A 282 11.10 -17.59 -2.43
C GLU A 282 11.96 -17.26 -1.20
N LYS A 283 12.82 -18.21 -0.80
CA LYS A 283 13.65 -18.09 0.41
C LYS A 283 14.80 -17.11 0.23
N GLU A 284 15.50 -17.15 -0.89
CA GLU A 284 16.73 -16.37 -1.09
C GLU A 284 16.47 -14.96 -1.66
N ILE A 285 15.36 -14.76 -2.35
CA ILE A 285 15.04 -13.49 -3.01
C ILE A 285 13.85 -12.79 -2.32
N LEU A 286 12.68 -13.43 -2.25
CA LEU A 286 11.48 -12.77 -1.74
C LEU A 286 11.53 -12.52 -0.23
N GLU A 287 11.88 -13.55 0.58
CA GLU A 287 11.99 -13.40 2.03
C GLU A 287 13.09 -12.42 2.42
N LYS A 288 14.20 -12.43 1.67
CA LYS A 288 15.33 -11.52 1.88
C LYS A 288 15.16 -10.16 1.19
N ARG A 289 14.11 -9.98 0.39
CA ARG A 289 13.80 -8.75 -0.35
C ARG A 289 14.96 -8.24 -1.22
N VAL A 290 15.66 -9.16 -1.89
CA VAL A 290 16.84 -8.86 -2.70
C VAL A 290 16.45 -8.06 -3.94
N SER A 291 16.99 -6.85 -4.11
CA SER A 291 16.71 -5.98 -5.25
C SER A 291 17.59 -6.29 -6.47
N VAL A 292 17.24 -5.69 -7.61
CA VAL A 292 18.09 -5.75 -8.82
C VAL A 292 19.49 -5.19 -8.52
N LEU A 293 19.58 -4.10 -7.75
CA LEU A 293 20.85 -3.50 -7.37
C LEU A 293 21.70 -4.46 -6.51
N ASP A 294 21.08 -5.12 -5.52
CA ASP A 294 21.79 -6.07 -4.66
C ASP A 294 22.40 -7.21 -5.47
N ILE A 295 21.65 -7.75 -6.47
CA ILE A 295 22.19 -8.77 -7.39
C ILE A 295 23.36 -8.23 -8.20
N LEU A 296 23.27 -7.02 -8.75
CA LEU A 296 24.35 -6.40 -9.51
C LEU A 296 25.62 -6.11 -8.69
N GLU A 297 25.48 -5.89 -7.38
CA GLU A 297 26.60 -5.73 -6.46
C GLU A 297 27.20 -7.07 -6.02
N LEU A 298 26.37 -8.11 -5.84
CA LEU A 298 26.81 -9.46 -5.48
C LEU A 298 27.46 -10.20 -6.67
N TYR A 299 27.02 -9.90 -7.89
CA TYR A 299 27.48 -10.54 -9.13
C TYR A 299 28.02 -9.47 -10.10
N PRO A 300 29.23 -8.95 -9.87
CA PRO A 300 29.78 -7.82 -10.62
C PRO A 300 30.08 -8.13 -12.09
N SER A 301 30.15 -9.40 -12.47
CA SER A 301 30.35 -9.80 -13.88
C SER A 301 29.10 -9.67 -14.75
N CYS A 302 27.94 -9.29 -14.15
CA CYS A 302 26.74 -8.95 -14.91
C CYS A 302 26.92 -7.55 -15.54
N GLU A 303 27.07 -7.49 -16.85
CA GLU A 303 27.18 -6.24 -17.61
C GLU A 303 25.80 -5.77 -18.10
N LEU A 304 25.14 -4.96 -17.29
CA LEU A 304 23.85 -4.36 -17.58
C LEU A 304 24.03 -2.88 -17.91
N SER A 305 23.45 -2.39 -19.00
CA SER A 305 23.43 -0.95 -19.27
C SER A 305 22.46 -0.23 -18.33
N PHE A 306 22.71 1.07 -18.08
CA PHE A 306 21.81 1.90 -17.25
C PHE A 306 20.37 1.94 -17.81
N ALA A 307 20.23 1.94 -19.15
CA ALA A 307 18.93 1.88 -19.82
C ALA A 307 18.18 0.57 -19.50
N GLN A 308 18.87 -0.56 -19.58
CA GLN A 308 18.28 -1.87 -19.24
C GLN A 308 17.92 -1.96 -17.74
N TYR A 309 18.76 -1.41 -16.87
CA TYR A 309 18.46 -1.32 -15.44
C TYR A 309 17.18 -0.54 -15.18
N LEU A 310 17.02 0.67 -15.75
CA LEU A 310 15.81 1.48 -15.58
C LEU A 310 14.55 0.77 -16.09
N ARG A 311 14.66 -0.03 -17.16
CA ARG A 311 13.53 -0.83 -17.68
C ARG A 311 13.08 -1.94 -16.72
N MET A 312 13.97 -2.43 -15.88
CA MET A 312 13.64 -3.45 -14.88
C MET A 312 12.91 -2.88 -13.66
N LEU A 313 12.93 -1.57 -13.47
CA LEU A 313 12.39 -0.94 -12.27
C LEU A 313 10.94 -0.48 -12.49
N PRO A 314 10.03 -0.79 -11.57
CA PRO A 314 8.68 -0.22 -11.62
C PRO A 314 8.69 1.25 -11.22
N ALA A 315 7.62 1.98 -11.59
CA ALA A 315 7.43 3.36 -11.18
C ALA A 315 7.38 3.51 -9.66
N LEU A 316 7.90 4.63 -9.17
CA LEU A 316 7.85 4.99 -7.75
C LEU A 316 6.40 5.11 -7.28
N ARG A 317 6.07 4.45 -6.17
CA ARG A 317 4.70 4.32 -5.68
C ARG A 317 4.37 5.41 -4.66
N ILE A 318 3.12 5.83 -4.67
CA ILE A 318 2.52 6.64 -3.62
C ILE A 318 2.32 5.75 -2.38
N ARG A 319 2.59 6.30 -1.17
CA ARG A 319 2.30 5.65 0.11
C ARG A 319 1.20 6.41 0.84
N GLN A 320 0.31 5.68 1.48
CA GLN A 320 -0.79 6.25 2.25
C GLN A 320 -0.49 6.13 3.74
N TYR A 321 -0.78 7.20 4.46
CA TYR A 321 -0.64 7.28 5.91
C TYR A 321 -1.95 7.74 6.52
N SER A 322 -2.42 7.05 7.55
CA SER A 322 -3.61 7.46 8.29
C SER A 322 -3.37 8.83 8.93
N ILE A 323 -4.28 9.79 8.68
CA ILE A 323 -4.21 11.11 9.27
C ILE A 323 -4.46 11.01 10.77
N SER A 324 -3.57 11.61 11.57
CA SER A 324 -3.63 11.57 13.03
C SER A 324 -4.22 12.83 13.68
N SER A 325 -4.93 13.66 12.90
CA SER A 325 -5.61 14.87 13.36
C SER A 325 -7.08 14.92 12.95
N SER A 326 -7.82 15.82 13.58
CA SER A 326 -9.19 16.14 13.19
C SER A 326 -9.25 17.52 12.50
N PRO A 327 -10.09 17.70 11.47
CA PRO A 327 -10.33 19.00 10.86
C PRO A 327 -11.00 20.00 11.83
N LEU A 328 -11.60 19.52 12.92
CA LEU A 328 -12.11 20.41 13.98
C LEU A 328 -10.99 21.09 14.77
N TRP A 329 -9.78 20.49 14.79
CA TRP A 329 -8.59 21.16 15.32
C TRP A 329 -8.04 22.18 14.32
N ASN A 330 -7.80 21.75 13.09
CA ASN A 330 -7.37 22.63 11.99
C ASN A 330 -7.73 21.99 10.64
N ALA A 331 -8.61 22.66 9.89
CA ALA A 331 -9.09 22.14 8.61
C ALA A 331 -8.05 22.21 7.47
N GLN A 332 -6.98 22.98 7.63
CA GLN A 332 -5.94 23.18 6.62
C GLN A 332 -4.63 22.44 6.95
N VAL A 333 -4.53 21.81 8.11
CA VAL A 333 -3.32 21.10 8.55
C VAL A 333 -3.69 19.68 8.93
N VAL A 334 -2.98 18.72 8.36
CA VAL A 334 -3.05 17.33 8.77
C VAL A 334 -1.81 16.93 9.55
N THR A 335 -1.96 15.96 10.45
CA THR A 335 -0.82 15.38 11.14
C THR A 335 -0.61 13.91 10.76
N LEU A 336 0.63 13.46 10.77
CA LEU A 336 1.01 12.06 10.58
C LEU A 336 1.78 11.56 11.79
N THR A 337 1.63 10.26 12.08
CA THR A 337 2.41 9.52 13.07
C THR A 337 3.04 8.33 12.37
N ILE A 338 4.37 8.30 12.26
CA ILE A 338 5.08 7.33 11.44
C ILE A 338 6.19 6.60 12.21
N ASP A 339 6.42 5.34 11.85
CA ASP A 339 7.65 4.60 12.15
C ASP A 339 8.68 4.86 11.05
N VAL A 340 9.91 5.19 11.42
CA VAL A 340 11.02 5.37 10.48
C VAL A 340 11.78 4.07 10.35
N ILE A 341 11.62 3.40 9.22
CA ILE A 341 12.24 2.10 8.97
C ILE A 341 13.66 2.28 8.51
N ASN A 342 14.60 1.91 9.35
CA ASN A 342 16.04 1.83 9.04
C ASN A 342 16.60 0.60 9.76
N THR A 343 16.87 -0.46 9.01
CA THR A 343 17.28 -1.76 9.54
C THR A 343 18.36 -2.37 8.67
N PRO A 344 19.18 -3.30 9.20
CA PRO A 344 20.05 -4.09 8.34
C PRO A 344 19.23 -4.75 7.23
N SER A 345 19.74 -4.73 6.00
CA SER A 345 19.06 -5.35 4.86
C SER A 345 18.98 -6.86 5.04
N LEU A 346 17.80 -7.43 4.82
CA LEU A 346 17.60 -8.89 4.83
C LEU A 346 18.38 -9.59 3.70
N SER A 347 18.73 -8.86 2.64
CA SER A 347 19.60 -9.37 1.56
C SER A 347 21.05 -9.60 2.01
N GLY A 348 21.43 -9.07 3.18
CA GLY A 348 22.80 -9.07 3.67
C GLY A 348 23.68 -7.96 3.06
N VAL A 349 23.11 -7.12 2.19
CA VAL A 349 23.82 -6.01 1.52
C VAL A 349 23.37 -4.68 2.09
N GLY A 350 24.19 -4.08 2.95
CA GLY A 350 23.97 -2.73 3.49
C GLY A 350 22.76 -2.59 4.39
N GLN A 351 22.14 -1.41 4.34
CA GLN A 351 20.97 -1.03 5.14
C GLN A 351 19.72 -0.95 4.26
N TYR A 352 18.58 -1.34 4.81
CA TYR A 352 17.27 -1.13 4.21
C TYR A 352 16.63 0.12 4.81
N PHE A 353 16.35 1.08 3.95
CA PHE A 353 15.65 2.31 4.29
C PHE A 353 14.22 2.26 3.73
N GLY A 354 13.23 2.37 4.61
CA GLY A 354 11.84 2.52 4.15
C GLY A 354 11.70 3.83 3.36
N VAL A 355 11.38 3.73 2.06
CA VAL A 355 11.42 4.85 1.12
C VAL A 355 10.64 6.07 1.63
N ALA A 356 9.34 5.90 1.92
CA ALA A 356 8.52 7.03 2.33
C ALA A 356 8.76 7.45 3.78
N SER A 357 9.05 6.51 4.69
CA SER A 357 9.27 6.85 6.09
C SER A 357 10.58 7.64 6.29
N ASN A 358 11.65 7.30 5.56
CA ASN A 358 12.88 8.09 5.59
C ASN A 358 12.74 9.41 4.84
N TYR A 359 12.01 9.44 3.72
CA TYR A 359 11.68 10.70 3.06
C TYR A 359 10.99 11.66 4.03
N LEU A 360 9.91 11.23 4.67
CA LEU A 360 9.16 12.03 5.65
C LEU A 360 10.01 12.44 6.86
N ALA A 361 10.85 11.53 7.36
CA ALA A 361 11.72 11.82 8.50
C ALA A 361 12.76 12.92 8.22
N ASN A 362 13.21 13.02 6.98
CA ASN A 362 14.24 13.98 6.56
C ASN A 362 13.68 15.35 6.15
N LEU A 363 12.37 15.50 6.00
CA LEU A 363 11.74 16.77 5.71
C LEU A 363 11.93 17.76 6.85
N LYS A 364 12.20 19.00 6.50
CA LYS A 364 12.35 20.13 7.42
C LYS A 364 11.12 21.03 7.34
N GLU A 365 10.96 21.88 8.36
CA GLU A 365 9.94 22.95 8.32
C GLU A 365 10.14 23.82 7.06
N SER A 366 9.04 24.18 6.44
CA SER A 366 8.93 24.87 5.16
C SER A 366 9.27 24.06 3.91
N ASP A 367 9.66 22.79 4.03
CA ASP A 367 9.82 21.92 2.86
C ASP A 367 8.49 21.66 2.18
N LYS A 368 8.53 21.55 0.85
CA LYS A 368 7.40 21.19 0.02
C LYS A 368 7.26 19.67 -0.05
N ILE A 369 6.03 19.18 0.10
CA ILE A 369 5.70 17.77 0.02
C ILE A 369 4.64 17.52 -1.05
N ASN A 370 4.89 16.56 -1.94
CA ASN A 370 3.89 16.14 -2.92
C ASN A 370 2.91 15.17 -2.25
N CYS A 371 1.72 15.68 -1.95
CA CYS A 371 0.71 14.91 -1.23
C CYS A 371 -0.71 15.28 -1.65
N CYS A 372 -1.65 14.38 -1.40
CA CYS A 372 -3.08 14.65 -1.56
C CYS A 372 -3.90 13.82 -0.57
N ILE A 373 -5.10 14.31 -0.25
CA ILE A 373 -6.05 13.58 0.57
C ILE A 373 -6.62 12.38 -0.21
N ARG A 374 -6.72 11.24 0.47
CA ARG A 374 -7.43 10.06 0.02
C ARG A 374 -8.49 9.72 1.04
N ALA A 375 -9.75 9.76 0.61
CA ALA A 375 -10.85 9.36 1.46
C ALA A 375 -10.70 7.89 1.87
N SER A 376 -11.00 7.58 3.13
CA SER A 376 -11.13 6.19 3.56
C SER A 376 -12.34 5.56 2.89
N ASN A 377 -12.12 4.50 2.14
CA ASN A 377 -13.18 3.76 1.44
C ASN A 377 -14.03 2.92 2.38
N VAL A 378 -13.50 2.64 3.55
CA VAL A 378 -14.18 1.89 4.58
C VAL A 378 -14.72 2.88 5.57
N ARG A 379 -15.78 2.53 6.23
CA ARG A 379 -16.43 3.30 7.29
C ARG A 379 -15.49 3.56 8.50
N PHE A 380 -14.19 3.80 8.22
CA PHE A 380 -13.16 4.12 9.21
C PHE A 380 -13.18 5.62 9.55
N HIS A 381 -14.38 6.08 9.91
CA HIS A 381 -14.64 7.44 10.37
C HIS A 381 -15.38 7.38 11.70
N PRO A 382 -15.23 8.39 12.57
CA PRO A 382 -16.11 8.52 13.74
C PRO A 382 -17.58 8.50 13.30
N PRO A 383 -18.49 7.95 14.14
CA PRO A 383 -19.92 7.98 13.86
C PRO A 383 -20.44 9.42 13.70
N GLU A 384 -21.37 9.64 12.77
CA GLU A 384 -22.01 10.95 12.59
C GLU A 384 -22.82 11.37 13.83
N ASP A 385 -23.54 10.41 14.44
CA ASP A 385 -24.13 10.61 15.77
C ASP A 385 -23.04 10.47 16.83
N THR A 386 -22.66 11.58 17.41
CA THR A 386 -21.59 11.66 18.42
C THR A 386 -21.89 10.86 19.69
N ARG A 387 -23.16 10.51 19.95
CA ARG A 387 -23.60 9.71 21.12
C ARG A 387 -23.35 8.23 20.97
N VAL A 388 -23.07 7.75 19.75
CA VAL A 388 -22.71 6.34 19.51
C VAL A 388 -21.39 6.03 20.21
N PRO A 389 -21.34 5.00 21.08
CA PRO A 389 -20.10 4.59 21.72
C PRO A 389 -19.09 4.09 20.70
N ILE A 390 -17.79 4.26 20.98
CA ILE A 390 -16.71 3.75 20.15
C ILE A 390 -15.69 2.96 20.97
N VAL A 391 -15.20 1.87 20.38
CA VAL A 391 -14.12 1.04 20.93
C VAL A 391 -12.99 1.01 19.92
N MET A 392 -11.81 1.45 20.33
CA MET A 392 -10.62 1.59 19.50
C MET A 392 -9.53 0.65 19.99
N MET A 393 -8.90 -0.10 19.10
CA MET A 393 -7.83 -1.05 19.40
C MET A 393 -6.61 -0.71 18.55
N ALA A 394 -5.54 -0.28 19.21
CA ALA A 394 -4.32 0.21 18.55
C ALA A 394 -3.07 -0.49 19.05
N ALA A 395 -2.05 -0.61 18.18
CA ALA A 395 -0.70 -0.99 18.58
C ALA A 395 0.33 -0.11 17.86
N GLY A 396 1.28 0.44 18.64
CA GLY A 396 2.34 1.30 18.12
C GLY A 396 1.80 2.53 17.39
N THR A 397 2.28 2.78 16.17
CA THR A 397 1.80 3.89 15.31
C THR A 397 0.38 3.71 14.77
N GLY A 398 -0.25 2.55 15.00
CA GLY A 398 -1.68 2.36 14.76
C GLY A 398 -2.60 3.25 15.60
N ILE A 399 -2.05 4.00 16.58
CA ILE A 399 -2.79 5.06 17.28
C ILE A 399 -3.13 6.25 16.38
N ALA A 400 -2.45 6.41 15.24
CA ALA A 400 -2.56 7.59 14.40
C ALA A 400 -4.02 8.02 14.10
N PRO A 401 -4.89 7.21 13.49
CA PRO A 401 -6.26 7.63 13.23
C PRO A 401 -7.07 7.86 14.51
N PHE A 402 -6.80 7.12 15.57
CA PHE A 402 -7.52 7.24 16.84
C PHE A 402 -7.15 8.52 17.59
N ARG A 403 -5.92 9.02 17.43
CA ARG A 403 -5.56 10.35 17.91
C ARG A 403 -6.50 11.41 17.31
N GLY A 404 -6.73 11.33 15.99
CA GLY A 404 -7.69 12.20 15.32
C GLY A 404 -9.12 12.03 15.83
N PHE A 405 -9.59 10.78 16.04
CA PHE A 405 -10.93 10.50 16.58
C PHE A 405 -11.11 11.10 17.96
N ILE A 406 -10.14 10.92 18.85
CA ILE A 406 -10.20 11.43 20.23
C ILE A 406 -10.11 12.96 20.26
N GLN A 407 -9.23 13.55 19.42
CA GLN A 407 -9.12 15.00 19.26
C GLN A 407 -10.45 15.62 18.79
N GLU A 408 -11.14 14.97 17.83
CA GLU A 408 -12.46 15.39 17.37
C GLU A 408 -13.50 15.38 18.48
N ARG A 409 -13.56 14.29 19.25
CA ARG A 409 -14.47 14.13 20.39
C ARG A 409 -14.20 15.16 21.48
N ALA A 410 -12.93 15.42 21.79
CA ALA A 410 -12.55 16.46 22.74
C ALA A 410 -13.01 17.84 22.28
N ALA A 411 -12.85 18.18 21.00
CA ALA A 411 -13.37 19.43 20.44
C ALA A 411 -14.90 19.52 20.51
N GLN A 412 -15.60 18.43 20.23
CA GLN A 412 -17.07 18.36 20.33
C GLN A 412 -17.56 18.57 21.76
N LEU A 413 -16.89 17.97 22.76
CA LEU A 413 -17.21 18.18 24.18
C LEU A 413 -17.00 19.63 24.62
N VAL A 414 -15.89 20.25 24.21
CA VAL A 414 -15.61 21.66 24.48
C VAL A 414 -16.70 22.58 23.89
N CYS A 415 -17.25 22.18 22.71
CA CYS A 415 -18.38 22.89 22.09
C CYS A 415 -19.75 22.54 22.73
N GLY A 416 -19.79 21.80 23.83
CA GLY A 416 -21.02 21.41 24.54
C GLY A 416 -21.86 20.34 23.86
N ARG A 417 -21.31 19.57 22.93
CA ARG A 417 -22.00 18.44 22.33
C ARG A 417 -21.93 17.22 23.25
N GLU A 418 -23.01 16.46 23.30
CA GLU A 418 -23.00 15.15 23.95
C GLU A 418 -22.19 14.16 23.08
N VAL A 419 -21.28 13.42 23.72
CA VAL A 419 -20.54 12.35 23.08
C VAL A 419 -20.75 11.05 23.84
N GLY A 420 -20.94 9.96 23.12
CA GLY A 420 -21.05 8.63 23.72
C GLY A 420 -19.72 8.19 24.35
N ARG A 421 -19.73 7.07 25.02
CA ARG A 421 -18.52 6.51 25.64
C ARG A 421 -17.48 6.14 24.58
N ALA A 422 -16.19 6.36 24.85
CA ALA A 422 -15.09 5.95 24.00
C ALA A 422 -14.03 5.23 24.83
N VAL A 423 -13.60 4.05 24.39
CA VAL A 423 -12.55 3.26 25.03
C VAL A 423 -11.43 3.00 24.02
N LEU A 424 -10.19 3.30 24.41
CA LEU A 424 -8.98 3.00 23.65
C LEU A 424 -8.18 1.90 24.34
N TYR A 425 -8.05 0.74 23.70
CA TYR A 425 -7.10 -0.30 24.06
C TYR A 425 -5.81 -0.07 23.26
N TYR A 426 -4.73 0.33 23.95
CA TYR A 426 -3.49 0.72 23.30
C TYR A 426 -2.29 -0.11 23.75
N GLY A 427 -1.70 -0.83 22.79
CA GLY A 427 -0.53 -1.67 22.98
C GLY A 427 0.76 -1.00 22.51
N CYS A 428 1.78 -0.98 23.39
CA CYS A 428 3.12 -0.50 23.10
C CYS A 428 4.16 -1.56 23.48
N ARG A 429 5.43 -1.32 23.17
CA ARG A 429 6.52 -2.19 23.63
C ARG A 429 6.89 -1.91 25.08
N THR A 430 7.12 -0.63 25.38
CA THR A 430 7.46 -0.11 26.71
C THR A 430 6.66 1.17 26.99
N ARG A 431 6.77 1.70 28.20
CA ARG A 431 6.15 3.00 28.56
C ARG A 431 6.74 4.17 27.77
N GLU A 432 8.01 4.11 27.39
CA GLU A 432 8.68 5.11 26.58
C GLU A 432 8.14 5.13 25.15
N ASP A 433 7.65 3.99 24.64
CA ASP A 433 6.98 3.86 23.35
C ASP A 433 5.51 4.35 23.35
N PHE A 434 4.98 4.79 24.52
CA PHE A 434 3.60 5.23 24.66
C PHE A 434 3.41 6.64 24.10
N LEU A 435 2.93 6.71 22.87
CA LEU A 435 2.80 7.97 22.14
C LEU A 435 1.68 8.84 22.67
N TYR A 436 1.89 10.15 22.67
CA TYR A 436 0.90 11.17 23.04
C TYR A 436 0.33 11.07 24.45
N ALA A 437 1.13 10.58 25.40
CA ALA A 437 0.69 10.36 26.79
C ALA A 437 0.00 11.59 27.40
N ASP A 438 0.60 12.78 27.27
CA ASP A 438 0.07 14.03 27.83
C ASP A 438 -1.23 14.47 27.15
N GLU A 439 -1.35 14.26 25.83
CA GLU A 439 -2.60 14.59 25.09
C GLU A 439 -3.72 13.63 25.49
N LEU A 440 -3.43 12.32 25.55
CA LEU A 440 -4.40 11.31 25.95
C LEU A 440 -4.89 11.52 27.38
N GLU A 441 -4.00 11.89 28.29
CA GLU A 441 -4.37 12.22 29.67
C GLU A 441 -5.28 13.43 29.75
N LYS A 442 -4.97 14.50 28.99
CA LYS A 442 -5.82 15.71 28.90
C LYS A 442 -7.20 15.37 28.36
N TRP A 443 -7.26 14.57 27.28
CA TRP A 443 -8.52 14.18 26.66
C TRP A 443 -9.33 13.20 27.54
N ALA A 444 -8.68 12.36 28.30
CA ALA A 444 -9.34 11.51 29.29
C ALA A 444 -9.96 12.32 30.44
N LYS A 445 -9.25 13.36 30.92
CA LYS A 445 -9.76 14.26 31.96
C LYS A 445 -11.04 15.01 31.57
N VAL A 446 -11.20 15.32 30.27
CA VAL A 446 -12.44 15.96 29.77
C VAL A 446 -13.51 14.94 29.34
N GLY A 447 -13.25 13.64 29.51
CA GLY A 447 -14.22 12.58 29.20
C GLY A 447 -14.29 12.20 27.72
N ALA A 448 -13.31 12.59 26.90
CA ALA A 448 -13.29 12.27 25.47
C ALA A 448 -12.92 10.81 25.18
N VAL A 449 -12.18 10.15 26.10
CA VAL A 449 -11.72 8.77 25.99
C VAL A 449 -11.37 8.16 27.33
N GLU A 450 -11.58 6.86 27.47
CA GLU A 450 -10.97 6.01 28.51
C GLU A 450 -9.81 5.25 27.89
N VAL A 451 -8.60 5.36 28.47
CA VAL A 451 -7.40 4.70 27.92
C VAL A 451 -7.02 3.48 28.76
N ARG A 452 -6.87 2.34 28.11
CA ARG A 452 -6.39 1.07 28.67
C ARG A 452 -5.14 0.64 27.92
N SER A 453 -4.00 0.69 28.59
CA SER A 453 -2.70 0.42 27.97
C SER A 453 -2.09 -0.89 28.43
N VAL A 454 -1.32 -1.52 27.52
CA VAL A 454 -0.53 -2.72 27.80
C VAL A 454 0.84 -2.61 27.13
N PHE A 455 1.86 -3.15 27.84
CA PHE A 455 3.24 -3.06 27.40
C PHE A 455 3.84 -4.45 27.18
N SER A 456 4.18 -4.76 25.94
CA SER A 456 4.57 -6.12 25.56
C SER A 456 5.94 -6.55 26.10
N ARG A 457 6.78 -5.61 26.56
CA ARG A 457 8.08 -5.85 27.19
C ARG A 457 8.04 -5.74 28.72
N GLU A 458 6.94 -5.24 29.27
CA GLU A 458 6.72 -5.04 30.68
C GLU A 458 5.41 -5.76 31.05
N MET A 459 5.47 -7.10 31.21
CA MET A 459 4.26 -7.87 31.50
C MET A 459 3.67 -7.46 32.86
N ILE A 460 2.44 -6.98 32.87
CA ILE A 460 1.69 -6.60 34.07
C ILE A 460 0.49 -7.53 34.18
N ASP A 461 0.33 -8.19 35.32
CA ASP A 461 -0.77 -9.12 35.62
C ASP A 461 -0.99 -10.20 34.53
N GLY A 462 0.09 -10.69 33.91
CA GLY A 462 0.03 -11.70 32.86
C GLY A 462 -0.42 -11.22 31.50
N LYS A 463 -0.71 -9.92 31.33
CA LYS A 463 -1.17 -9.31 30.07
C LYS A 463 0.00 -8.74 29.30
N LYS A 464 -0.02 -8.97 28.01
CA LYS A 464 1.07 -8.60 27.11
C LYS A 464 0.61 -7.84 25.86
N TYR A 465 -0.61 -8.11 25.41
CA TYR A 465 -1.12 -7.60 24.14
C TYR A 465 -2.53 -7.01 24.29
N VAL A 466 -2.94 -6.23 23.32
CA VAL A 466 -4.26 -5.57 23.28
C VAL A 466 -5.42 -6.55 23.45
N GLN A 467 -5.35 -7.71 22.78
CA GLN A 467 -6.40 -8.73 22.88
C GLN A 467 -6.55 -9.30 24.29
N ASP A 468 -5.50 -9.27 25.12
CA ASP A 468 -5.58 -9.74 26.51
C ASP A 468 -6.46 -8.81 27.36
N LEU A 469 -6.33 -7.47 27.13
CA LEU A 469 -7.19 -6.47 27.77
C LEU A 469 -8.64 -6.55 27.25
N VAL A 470 -8.81 -6.71 25.93
CA VAL A 470 -10.14 -6.85 25.32
C VAL A 470 -10.85 -8.09 25.85
N TRP A 471 -10.12 -9.20 26.03
CA TRP A 471 -10.66 -10.42 26.63
C TRP A 471 -11.03 -10.26 28.11
N GLU A 472 -10.21 -9.57 28.88
CA GLU A 472 -10.53 -9.26 30.28
C GLU A 472 -11.84 -8.50 30.39
N ASP A 473 -12.00 -7.49 29.54
CA ASP A 473 -13.16 -6.60 29.51
C ASP A 473 -14.33 -7.13 28.66
N ARG A 474 -14.31 -8.40 28.28
CA ARG A 474 -15.29 -8.98 27.34
C ARG A 474 -16.76 -8.75 27.69
N LYS A 475 -17.09 -8.72 29.00
CA LYS A 475 -18.46 -8.42 29.47
C LYS A 475 -18.85 -6.96 29.18
N GLU A 476 -17.90 -6.05 29.33
CA GLU A 476 -18.08 -4.64 29.03
C GLU A 476 -18.15 -4.42 27.52
N ILE A 477 -17.31 -5.10 26.74
CA ILE A 477 -17.35 -5.13 25.26
C ILE A 477 -18.72 -5.64 24.78
N ALA A 478 -19.23 -6.70 25.40
CA ALA A 478 -20.56 -7.23 25.13
C ALA A 478 -21.66 -6.17 25.34
N LYS A 479 -21.61 -5.48 26.48
CA LYS A 479 -22.56 -4.40 26.79
C LYS A 479 -22.45 -3.25 25.79
N LEU A 480 -21.23 -2.80 25.48
CA LEU A 480 -21.00 -1.74 24.47
C LEU A 480 -21.54 -2.17 23.09
N TYR A 481 -21.40 -3.44 22.73
CA TYR A 481 -22.01 -3.98 21.53
C TYR A 481 -23.54 -3.85 21.54
N ASP A 482 -24.19 -4.21 22.64
CA ASP A 482 -25.65 -4.10 22.78
C ASP A 482 -26.12 -2.63 22.80
N ASP A 483 -25.28 -1.71 23.35
CA ASP A 483 -25.50 -0.26 23.34
C ASP A 483 -25.24 0.38 21.95
N GLY A 484 -24.94 -0.41 20.92
CA GLY A 484 -24.75 0.08 19.55
C GLY A 484 -23.35 0.58 19.22
N ALA A 485 -22.33 0.29 20.02
CA ALA A 485 -20.96 0.75 19.80
C ALA A 485 -20.40 0.35 18.44
N ARG A 486 -19.53 1.20 17.88
CA ARG A 486 -18.67 0.88 16.74
C ARG A 486 -17.27 0.50 17.21
N PHE A 487 -16.68 -0.47 16.52
CA PHE A 487 -15.38 -1.04 16.84
C PHE A 487 -14.40 -0.72 15.73
N TYR A 488 -13.19 -0.32 16.13
CA TYR A 488 -12.14 0.07 15.20
C TYR A 488 -10.82 -0.59 15.61
N THR A 489 -10.10 -1.13 14.63
CA THR A 489 -8.76 -1.70 14.86
C THR A 489 -7.77 -1.06 13.89
N CYS A 490 -6.64 -0.55 14.41
CA CYS A 490 -5.55 -0.04 13.58
C CYS A 490 -4.19 -0.52 14.07
N GLY A 491 -3.38 -1.08 13.15
CA GLY A 491 -2.06 -1.60 13.45
C GLY A 491 -1.61 -2.68 12.47
N SER A 492 -0.66 -3.54 12.87
CA SER A 492 -0.17 -4.61 12.00
C SER A 492 -1.25 -5.66 11.71
N ALA A 493 -1.47 -5.93 10.41
CA ALA A 493 -2.43 -6.94 9.94
C ALA A 493 -2.16 -8.33 10.55
N ARG A 494 -0.90 -8.77 10.51
CA ARG A 494 -0.48 -10.11 10.98
C ARG A 494 -0.56 -10.28 12.49
N LYS A 495 -0.28 -9.22 13.25
CA LYS A 495 -0.18 -9.29 14.72
C LYS A 495 -1.47 -8.85 15.38
N LEU A 496 -1.85 -7.59 15.25
CA LEU A 496 -3.01 -7.04 15.94
C LEU A 496 -4.33 -7.49 15.28
N GLY A 497 -4.46 -7.32 13.96
CA GLY A 497 -5.70 -7.58 13.24
C GLY A 497 -6.18 -9.02 13.42
N ALA A 498 -5.32 -10.01 13.19
CA ALA A 498 -5.65 -11.42 13.35
C ALA A 498 -5.99 -11.79 14.81
N SER A 499 -5.19 -11.29 15.77
CA SER A 499 -5.39 -11.61 17.19
C SER A 499 -6.67 -11.00 17.76
N VAL A 500 -6.99 -9.76 17.38
CA VAL A 500 -8.24 -9.09 17.77
C VAL A 500 -9.44 -9.82 17.16
N LYS A 501 -9.38 -10.21 15.88
CA LYS A 501 -10.45 -10.98 15.21
C LYS A 501 -10.73 -12.28 15.96
N THR A 502 -9.69 -13.07 16.28
CA THR A 502 -9.83 -14.31 17.05
C THR A 502 -10.43 -14.06 18.46
N CYS A 503 -10.02 -12.96 19.11
CA CYS A 503 -10.58 -12.58 20.41
C CYS A 503 -12.08 -12.26 20.32
N PHE A 504 -12.50 -11.49 19.30
CA PHE A 504 -13.91 -11.15 19.09
C PHE A 504 -14.77 -12.37 18.76
N VAL A 505 -14.27 -13.34 17.98
CA VAL A 505 -14.98 -14.61 17.74
C VAL A 505 -15.29 -15.28 19.08
N LYS A 506 -14.30 -15.43 19.97
CA LYS A 506 -14.50 -16.02 21.32
C LYS A 506 -15.49 -15.23 22.18
N ILE A 507 -15.46 -13.91 22.12
CA ILE A 507 -16.41 -13.05 22.85
C ILE A 507 -17.83 -13.30 22.33
N ILE A 508 -18.02 -13.40 21.01
CA ILE A 508 -19.33 -13.67 20.41
C ILE A 508 -19.82 -15.08 20.76
N GLU A 509 -18.95 -16.10 20.75
CA GLU A 509 -19.27 -17.46 21.20
C GLU A 509 -19.85 -17.45 22.63
N GLU A 510 -19.15 -16.77 23.57
CA GLU A 510 -19.60 -16.65 24.96
C GLU A 510 -20.93 -15.88 25.07
N MET A 511 -21.06 -14.74 24.35
CA MET A 511 -22.24 -13.89 24.38
C MET A 511 -23.49 -14.54 23.79
N LYS A 512 -23.34 -15.21 22.65
CA LYS A 512 -24.47 -15.75 21.86
C LYS A 512 -24.67 -17.25 22.07
N GLN A 513 -23.81 -17.90 22.89
CA GLN A 513 -23.80 -19.35 23.14
C GLN A 513 -23.86 -20.17 21.84
N CYS A 514 -23.01 -19.80 20.88
CA CYS A 514 -22.91 -20.40 19.57
C CYS A 514 -21.52 -20.98 19.31
N ASP A 515 -21.35 -21.77 18.27
CA ASP A 515 -20.07 -22.31 17.85
C ASP A 515 -19.19 -21.27 17.13
N GLU A 516 -17.90 -21.59 16.93
CA GLU A 516 -16.91 -20.73 16.26
C GLU A 516 -17.36 -20.32 14.85
N GLN A 517 -18.00 -21.22 14.10
CA GLN A 517 -18.43 -20.93 12.72
C GLN A 517 -19.60 -19.92 12.71
N ALA A 518 -20.55 -20.05 13.63
CA ALA A 518 -21.65 -19.10 13.76
C ALA A 518 -21.14 -17.74 14.27
N ALA A 519 -20.21 -17.74 15.25
CA ALA A 519 -19.59 -16.53 15.75
C ALA A 519 -18.78 -15.81 14.66
N GLY A 520 -18.05 -16.54 13.82
CA GLY A 520 -17.35 -16.00 12.66
C GLY A 520 -18.26 -15.28 11.69
N LYS A 521 -19.42 -15.89 11.35
CA LYS A 521 -20.44 -15.26 10.47
C LYS A 521 -21.04 -13.99 11.09
N ILE A 522 -21.27 -13.98 12.42
CA ILE A 522 -21.75 -12.78 13.11
C ILE A 522 -20.70 -11.67 13.01
N LEU A 523 -19.42 -11.97 13.22
CA LEU A 523 -18.34 -10.99 13.10
C LEU A 523 -18.19 -10.47 11.66
N GLU A 524 -18.35 -11.33 10.66
CA GLU A 524 -18.38 -10.91 9.26
C GLU A 524 -19.53 -9.94 8.98
N ASN A 525 -20.72 -10.20 9.51
CA ASN A 525 -21.83 -9.27 9.39
C ASN A 525 -21.58 -7.96 10.14
N MET A 526 -20.94 -8.01 11.32
CA MET A 526 -20.50 -6.80 12.04
C MET A 526 -19.50 -5.98 11.22
N SER A 527 -18.60 -6.61 10.47
CA SER A 527 -17.61 -5.92 9.63
C SER A 527 -18.26 -5.12 8.48
N LEU A 528 -19.49 -5.46 8.10
CA LEU A 528 -20.26 -4.69 7.13
C LEU A 528 -20.77 -3.35 7.66
N ASP A 529 -20.93 -3.21 8.98
CA ASP A 529 -21.63 -2.07 9.59
C ASP A 529 -20.93 -1.44 10.81
N ARG A 530 -20.36 -2.25 11.70
CA ARG A 530 -19.95 -1.81 13.03
C ARG A 530 -18.50 -2.11 13.41
N PHE A 531 -17.77 -2.90 12.62
CA PHE A 531 -16.40 -3.29 12.90
C PHE A 531 -15.52 -2.90 11.71
N SER A 532 -14.67 -1.89 11.90
CA SER A 532 -13.80 -1.36 10.85
C SER A 532 -12.33 -1.61 11.20
N ILE A 533 -11.56 -2.06 10.22
CA ILE A 533 -10.15 -2.41 10.39
C ILE A 533 -9.32 -1.60 9.40
N ASP A 534 -8.34 -0.84 9.91
CA ASP A 534 -7.31 -0.17 9.15
C ASP A 534 -5.96 -0.77 9.54
N VAL A 535 -5.45 -1.69 8.74
CA VAL A 535 -4.23 -2.42 9.06
C VAL A 535 -3.17 -2.21 7.98
N PHE A 536 -1.92 -2.11 8.43
CA PHE A 536 -0.75 -1.98 7.58
C PHE A 536 0.17 -3.20 7.74
N VAL A 537 0.96 -3.47 6.69
CA VAL A 537 1.84 -4.64 6.59
C VAL A 537 3.28 -4.26 6.87
#